data_f9591899547c5695b1872be0c50c532f
#
_entry.id   f9591899547c5695b1872be0c50c532f
#
_cell.length_a   1.000
_cell.length_b   1.000
_cell.length_c   1.000
_cell.angle_alpha   90.00
_cell.angle_beta   90.00
_cell.angle_gamma   90.00
#
_symmetry.space_group_name_H-M   'P 1'
#
loop_
_entity.id
_entity.type
_entity.pdbx_description
1 polymer ?
#
loop_
_entity_poly.entity_id
_entity_poly.type
_entity_poly.pdbx_seq_one_letter_code
_entity_poly.pdbx_strand_id
1 'polypeptide(L)'
;MNKFRYIIGIIGLYTIVSFGGCVEKFEANIANKATEGLVIEGDIISDSTVVFRLSKTLPLTETDENKGLFYDYYVSDADLSVKGNDGSSWQGQLLEKGEYQVQLGTLNPDVEYFLEIQYNGDTYLSEPQKPL
;
A
#
# COMPACT_ATOMS: atom_id res chain seq x y z
N MET A 1 35.64 56.13 -5.91
CA MET A 1 34.41 55.76 -5.15
C MET A 1 33.29 55.23 -6.06
N ASN A 2 33.16 55.67 -7.27
CA ASN A 2 32.06 55.20 -8.15
C ASN A 2 32.19 53.73 -8.62
N LYS A 3 33.38 53.23 -8.80
CA LYS A 3 33.60 51.80 -9.21
C LYS A 3 33.16 50.79 -8.17
N PHE A 4 33.29 51.12 -6.90
CA PHE A 4 32.88 50.24 -5.80
C PHE A 4 31.36 50.10 -5.70
N ARG A 5 30.62 51.15 -6.00
CA ARG A 5 29.14 51.16 -6.01
C ARG A 5 28.58 50.32 -7.16
N TYR A 6 29.23 50.26 -8.30
CA TYR A 6 28.85 49.41 -9.44
C TYR A 6 29.11 47.95 -9.15
N ILE A 7 30.19 47.60 -8.47
CA ILE A 7 30.51 46.22 -8.08
C ILE A 7 29.47 45.67 -7.11
N ILE A 8 29.03 46.45 -6.14
CA ILE A 8 27.96 46.04 -5.16
C ILE A 8 26.64 45.85 -5.90
N GLY A 9 26.31 46.72 -6.85
CA GLY A 9 25.09 46.58 -7.66
C GLY A 9 25.07 45.32 -8.55
N ILE A 10 26.22 44.97 -9.14
CA ILE A 10 26.33 43.76 -9.98
C ILE A 10 26.25 42.48 -9.14
N ILE A 11 26.87 42.44 -7.95
CA ILE A 11 26.79 41.31 -7.04
C ILE A 11 25.37 41.15 -6.52
N GLY A 12 24.66 42.24 -6.20
CA GLY A 12 23.27 42.21 -5.78
C GLY A 12 22.32 41.68 -6.87
N LEU A 13 22.58 42.02 -8.11
CA LEU A 13 21.79 41.56 -9.27
C LEU A 13 22.00 40.05 -9.53
N TYR A 14 23.23 39.57 -9.33
CA TYR A 14 23.58 38.16 -9.55
C TYR A 14 22.95 37.22 -8.51
N THR A 15 22.76 37.67 -7.26
CA THR A 15 22.11 36.89 -6.20
C THR A 15 20.59 36.72 -6.39
N ILE A 16 19.94 37.66 -7.11
CA ILE A 16 18.48 37.58 -7.34
C ILE A 16 18.14 36.54 -8.40
N VAL A 17 19.05 36.30 -9.38
CA VAL A 17 18.82 35.33 -10.46
C VAL A 17 18.95 33.87 -9.99
N SER A 18 19.61 33.63 -8.85
CA SER A 18 19.87 32.27 -8.35
C SER A 18 18.68 31.63 -7.60
N PHE A 19 17.61 32.36 -7.32
CA PHE A 19 16.42 31.85 -6.64
C PHE A 19 15.25 31.46 -7.57
N GLY A 20 15.48 31.42 -8.88
CA GLY A 20 14.54 30.84 -9.83
C GLY A 20 14.55 29.31 -9.71
N GLY A 21 14.05 28.79 -8.60
CA GLY A 21 13.78 27.37 -8.48
C GLY A 21 12.70 26.99 -9.50
N CYS A 22 13.08 26.26 -10.55
CA CYS A 22 12.12 25.60 -11.42
C CYS A 22 11.35 24.58 -10.58
N VAL A 23 10.12 24.94 -10.19
CA VAL A 23 9.13 23.95 -9.76
C VAL A 23 8.64 23.31 -11.04
N GLU A 24 9.26 22.20 -11.43
CA GLU A 24 8.70 21.35 -12.49
C GLU A 24 7.40 20.75 -11.92
N LYS A 25 6.30 21.04 -12.61
CA LYS A 25 5.04 20.37 -12.37
C LYS A 25 5.23 18.91 -12.72
N PHE A 26 5.32 18.06 -11.69
CA PHE A 26 5.31 16.62 -11.87
C PHE A 26 3.88 16.22 -12.31
N GLU A 27 3.67 16.09 -13.59
CA GLU A 27 2.49 15.43 -14.13
C GLU A 27 2.76 13.92 -14.07
N ALA A 28 2.32 13.30 -12.96
CA ALA A 28 2.23 11.86 -12.91
C ALA A 28 1.23 11.44 -13.98
N ASN A 29 1.71 10.87 -15.07
CA ASN A 29 0.87 10.24 -16.09
C ASN A 29 0.35 8.92 -15.49
N ILE A 30 -0.61 9.05 -14.57
CA ILE A 30 -1.35 7.91 -14.05
C ILE A 30 -2.24 7.48 -15.19
N ALA A 31 -1.78 6.46 -15.92
CA ALA A 31 -2.62 5.80 -16.90
C ALA A 31 -3.96 5.48 -16.23
N ASN A 32 -5.05 6.00 -16.79
CA ASN A 32 -6.43 5.94 -16.31
C ASN A 32 -6.99 4.50 -16.29
N LYS A 33 -6.29 3.58 -15.65
CA LYS A 33 -6.83 2.35 -15.10
C LYS A 33 -6.68 2.49 -13.60
N ALA A 34 -7.73 2.99 -12.97
CA ALA A 34 -7.95 2.76 -11.55
C ALA A 34 -8.06 1.24 -11.37
N THR A 35 -6.91 0.59 -11.29
CA THR A 35 -6.84 -0.80 -10.88
C THR A 35 -7.14 -0.76 -9.39
N GLU A 36 -8.33 -1.17 -9.01
CA GLU A 36 -8.65 -1.39 -7.61
C GLU A 36 -7.65 -2.41 -7.09
N GLY A 37 -6.68 -1.95 -6.30
CA GLY A 37 -5.70 -2.81 -5.65
C GLY A 37 -6.25 -3.31 -4.32
N LEU A 38 -5.90 -4.54 -3.95
CA LEU A 38 -6.10 -5.04 -2.59
C LEU A 38 -4.93 -4.62 -1.71
N VAL A 39 -5.24 -4.12 -0.52
CA VAL A 39 -4.29 -3.89 0.55
C VAL A 39 -4.53 -4.92 1.64
N ILE A 40 -3.47 -5.59 2.05
CA ILE A 40 -3.50 -6.64 3.06
C ILE A 40 -2.57 -6.25 4.18
N GLU A 41 -3.07 -6.31 5.42
CA GLU A 41 -2.30 -6.07 6.63
C GLU A 41 -2.38 -7.30 7.54
N GLY A 42 -1.26 -7.78 8.05
CA GLY A 42 -1.17 -8.90 8.98
C GLY A 42 0.14 -9.65 8.86
N ASP A 43 0.44 -10.49 9.84
CA ASP A 43 1.66 -11.27 9.93
C ASP A 43 1.34 -12.76 10.09
N ILE A 44 2.23 -13.63 9.58
CA ILE A 44 2.14 -15.09 9.73
C ILE A 44 2.99 -15.49 10.95
N ILE A 45 2.30 -15.80 12.06
CA ILE A 45 2.93 -16.11 13.35
C ILE A 45 2.59 -17.55 13.73
N SER A 46 3.62 -18.35 14.04
CA SER A 46 3.45 -19.74 14.47
C SER A 46 2.66 -19.85 15.77
N ASP A 47 1.88 -20.93 15.91
CA ASP A 47 1.10 -21.26 17.11
C ASP A 47 0.18 -20.14 17.60
N SER A 48 -0.36 -19.34 16.68
CA SER A 48 -1.20 -18.20 17.04
C SER A 48 -2.47 -18.11 16.20
N THR A 49 -3.41 -17.34 16.72
CA THR A 49 -4.55 -16.87 15.96
C THR A 49 -4.19 -15.48 15.40
N VAL A 50 -4.11 -15.37 14.10
CA VAL A 50 -3.74 -14.12 13.40
C VAL A 50 -4.98 -13.51 12.75
N VAL A 51 -4.98 -12.19 12.64
CA VAL A 51 -6.04 -11.45 11.95
C VAL A 51 -5.42 -10.69 10.78
N PHE A 52 -5.96 -10.94 9.60
CA PHE A 52 -5.62 -10.20 8.38
C PHE A 52 -6.73 -9.22 8.07
N ARG A 53 -6.35 -7.97 7.75
CA ARG A 53 -7.29 -6.94 7.34
C ARG A 53 -7.16 -6.70 5.84
N LEU A 54 -8.28 -6.84 5.12
CA LEU A 54 -8.39 -6.59 3.70
C LEU A 54 -9.13 -5.29 3.44
N SER A 55 -8.54 -4.46 2.60
CA SER A 55 -9.13 -3.22 2.12
C SER A 55 -8.83 -2.99 0.64
N LYS A 56 -9.57 -2.06 0.03
CA LYS A 56 -9.34 -1.62 -1.35
C LYS A 56 -8.55 -0.34 -1.37
N THR A 57 -7.70 -0.18 -2.39
CA THR A 57 -7.16 1.13 -2.71
C THR A 57 -8.25 1.99 -3.33
N LEU A 58 -8.31 3.26 -2.90
CA LEU A 58 -9.18 4.23 -3.56
C LEU A 58 -8.47 4.82 -4.78
N PRO A 59 -9.19 4.97 -5.90
CA PRO A 59 -8.73 5.85 -6.95
C PRO A 59 -8.73 7.30 -6.43
N LEU A 60 -7.59 7.96 -6.52
CA LEU A 60 -7.43 9.39 -6.20
C LEU A 60 -8.12 10.32 -7.24
N THR A 61 -9.06 9.80 -8.00
CA THR A 61 -9.82 10.57 -8.98
C THR A 61 -11.10 11.08 -8.36
N GLU A 62 -11.13 12.39 -8.27
CA GLU A 62 -12.26 13.27 -7.95
C GLU A 62 -12.50 13.55 -6.47
N THR A 63 -12.24 14.80 -6.16
CA THR A 63 -12.68 15.64 -5.07
C THR A 63 -14.20 15.68 -4.88
N ASP A 64 -14.82 14.55 -4.66
CA ASP A 64 -16.14 14.51 -4.06
C ASP A 64 -15.96 14.38 -2.56
N GLU A 65 -15.86 15.52 -1.88
CA GLU A 65 -15.68 15.61 -0.42
C GLU A 65 -16.71 14.80 0.38
N ASN A 66 -17.82 14.43 -0.26
CA ASN A 66 -18.89 13.65 0.35
C ASN A 66 -18.82 12.14 0.06
N LYS A 67 -18.07 11.67 -0.92
CA LYS A 67 -17.97 10.23 -1.22
C LYS A 67 -17.07 9.46 -0.27
N GLY A 68 -16.07 10.12 0.33
CA GLY A 68 -15.14 9.50 1.28
C GLY A 68 -15.79 8.99 2.57
N LEU A 69 -16.95 9.51 2.94
CA LEU A 69 -17.66 9.15 4.17
C LEU A 69 -18.52 7.87 4.04
N PHE A 70 -18.81 7.42 2.82
CA PHE A 70 -19.71 6.29 2.57
C PHE A 70 -19.06 5.13 1.81
N TYR A 71 -17.77 5.22 1.52
CA TYR A 71 -17.07 4.14 0.84
C TYR A 71 -16.73 3.03 1.85
N ASP A 72 -17.26 1.84 1.60
CA ASP A 72 -16.82 0.65 2.33
C ASP A 72 -15.49 0.18 1.74
N TYR A 73 -14.39 0.57 2.37
CA TYR A 73 -13.03 0.22 1.94
C TYR A 73 -12.68 -1.23 2.24
N TYR A 74 -13.45 -1.85 3.11
CA TYR A 74 -13.16 -3.18 3.59
C TYR A 74 -13.71 -4.24 2.64
N VAL A 75 -12.96 -5.30 2.45
CA VAL A 75 -13.36 -6.45 1.63
C VAL A 75 -13.81 -7.57 2.56
N SER A 76 -15.10 -7.87 2.55
CA SER A 76 -15.71 -8.88 3.43
C SER A 76 -16.26 -10.09 2.67
N ASP A 77 -16.06 -10.15 1.36
CA ASP A 77 -16.56 -11.18 0.45
C ASP A 77 -15.42 -11.93 -0.28
N ALA A 78 -14.24 -11.97 0.32
CA ALA A 78 -13.10 -12.72 -0.19
C ALA A 78 -12.92 -14.07 0.52
N ASP A 79 -12.35 -15.03 -0.19
CA ASP A 79 -11.81 -16.25 0.39
C ASP A 79 -10.32 -16.06 0.66
N LEU A 80 -9.91 -16.13 1.94
CA LEU A 80 -8.54 -15.97 2.37
C LEU A 80 -8.00 -17.26 2.99
N SER A 81 -6.81 -17.66 2.61
CA SER A 81 -6.09 -18.78 3.23
C SER A 81 -4.60 -18.49 3.36
N VAL A 82 -4.00 -19.05 4.41
CA VAL A 82 -2.54 -19.15 4.54
C VAL A 82 -2.13 -20.50 3.99
N LYS A 83 -1.14 -20.53 3.11
CA LYS A 83 -0.63 -21.76 2.49
C LYS A 83 0.87 -21.87 2.67
N GLY A 84 1.36 -23.09 2.85
CA GLY A 84 2.77 -23.41 2.85
C GLY A 84 3.21 -24.04 1.52
N ASN A 85 4.48 -23.87 1.15
CA ASN A 85 5.06 -24.54 -0.02
C ASN A 85 5.21 -26.05 0.16
N ASP A 86 4.97 -26.55 1.38
CA ASP A 86 4.87 -27.97 1.72
C ASP A 86 3.46 -28.56 1.52
N GLY A 87 2.50 -27.76 1.04
CA GLY A 87 1.11 -28.14 0.82
C GLY A 87 0.19 -27.94 2.03
N SER A 88 0.68 -27.42 3.15
CA SER A 88 -0.14 -27.04 4.30
C SER A 88 -1.06 -25.86 3.96
N SER A 89 -2.25 -25.82 4.59
CA SER A 89 -3.23 -24.76 4.34
C SER A 89 -4.12 -24.52 5.55
N TRP A 90 -4.40 -23.25 5.84
CA TRP A 90 -5.34 -22.82 6.90
C TRP A 90 -6.29 -21.79 6.31
N GLN A 91 -7.58 -22.07 6.45
CA GLN A 91 -8.64 -21.20 5.93
C GLN A 91 -8.93 -20.07 6.90
N GLY A 92 -9.08 -18.86 6.37
CA GLY A 92 -9.53 -17.70 7.11
C GLY A 92 -11.04 -17.69 7.31
N GLN A 93 -11.48 -17.13 8.41
CA GLN A 93 -12.89 -16.90 8.74
C GLN A 93 -13.12 -15.42 8.93
N LEU A 94 -14.13 -14.87 8.24
CA LEU A 94 -14.53 -13.48 8.40
C LEU A 94 -15.05 -13.27 9.83
N LEU A 95 -14.45 -12.31 10.54
CA LEU A 95 -14.91 -11.88 11.87
C LEU A 95 -15.89 -10.71 11.74
N GLU A 96 -15.41 -9.64 11.15
CA GLU A 96 -16.17 -8.43 10.87
C GLU A 96 -15.57 -7.71 9.64
N LYS A 97 -16.02 -6.51 9.36
CA LYS A 97 -15.66 -5.75 8.14
C LYS A 97 -14.19 -5.85 7.74
N GLY A 98 -13.91 -6.70 6.75
CA GLY A 98 -12.58 -6.88 6.18
C GLY A 98 -11.56 -7.57 7.08
N GLU A 99 -11.95 -8.05 8.27
CA GLU A 99 -11.06 -8.76 9.17
C GLU A 99 -11.29 -10.28 9.07
N TYR A 100 -10.22 -10.99 8.73
CA TYR A 100 -10.20 -12.44 8.57
C TYR A 100 -9.30 -13.06 9.61
N GLN A 101 -9.85 -13.92 10.41
CA GLN A 101 -9.11 -14.67 11.42
C GLN A 101 -8.63 -15.99 10.85
N VAL A 102 -7.35 -16.29 11.04
CA VAL A 102 -6.75 -17.58 10.70
C VAL A 102 -6.14 -18.19 11.96
N GLN A 103 -6.54 -19.40 12.28
CA GLN A 103 -5.93 -20.14 13.38
C GLN A 103 -4.78 -20.98 12.83
N LEU A 104 -3.55 -20.49 13.04
CA LEU A 104 -2.34 -21.19 12.64
C LEU A 104 -1.90 -22.16 13.73
N GLY A 105 -1.56 -23.37 13.33
CA GLY A 105 -0.88 -24.32 14.20
C GLY A 105 0.62 -24.06 14.26
N THR A 106 1.37 -25.05 14.74
CA THR A 106 2.84 -25.02 14.72
C THR A 106 3.32 -25.01 13.28
N LEU A 107 3.97 -23.92 12.90
CA LEU A 107 4.56 -23.75 11.56
C LEU A 107 6.00 -24.26 11.55
N ASN A 108 6.38 -24.87 10.43
CA ASN A 108 7.77 -25.30 10.24
C ASN A 108 8.63 -24.10 9.83
N PRO A 109 9.71 -23.76 10.58
CA PRO A 109 10.57 -22.61 10.26
C PRO A 109 11.35 -22.75 8.96
N ASP A 110 11.42 -23.94 8.39
CA ASP A 110 12.08 -24.18 7.10
C ASP A 110 11.15 -24.07 5.91
N VAL A 111 9.83 -23.93 6.15
CA VAL A 111 8.79 -23.77 5.13
C VAL A 111 8.49 -22.30 4.92
N GLU A 112 8.27 -21.92 3.69
CA GLU A 112 7.78 -20.59 3.34
C GLU A 112 6.26 -20.61 3.21
N TYR A 113 5.63 -19.59 3.80
CA TYR A 113 4.19 -19.44 3.81
C TYR A 113 3.78 -18.16 3.10
N PHE A 114 2.62 -18.19 2.48
CA PHE A 114 2.05 -17.07 1.75
C PHE A 114 0.54 -17.00 1.93
N LEU A 115 -0.02 -15.83 1.69
CA LEU A 115 -1.45 -15.63 1.62
C LEU A 115 -1.95 -15.87 0.21
N GLU A 116 -3.05 -16.61 0.10
CA GLU A 116 -3.85 -16.71 -1.12
C GLU A 116 -5.22 -16.11 -0.85
N ILE A 117 -5.62 -15.18 -1.68
CA ILE A 117 -6.90 -14.49 -1.58
C ILE A 117 -7.61 -14.59 -2.92
N GLN A 118 -8.84 -15.10 -2.89
CA GLN A 118 -9.73 -15.11 -4.05
C GLN A 118 -10.79 -14.03 -3.87
N TYR A 119 -10.80 -13.09 -4.79
CA TYR A 119 -11.73 -11.96 -4.75
C TYR A 119 -12.12 -11.53 -6.16
N ASN A 120 -13.42 -11.35 -6.41
CA ASN A 120 -13.97 -10.95 -7.72
C ASN A 120 -13.54 -11.81 -8.91
N GLY A 121 -13.26 -13.10 -8.68
CA GLY A 121 -12.81 -14.04 -9.71
C GLY A 121 -11.31 -14.02 -9.96
N ASP A 122 -10.57 -13.15 -9.30
CA ASP A 122 -9.11 -13.08 -9.36
C ASP A 122 -8.47 -13.75 -8.14
N THR A 123 -7.26 -14.26 -8.32
CA THR A 123 -6.45 -14.86 -7.26
C THR A 123 -5.24 -13.97 -6.99
N TYR A 124 -5.09 -13.53 -5.75
CA TYR A 124 -3.98 -12.71 -5.27
C TYR A 124 -3.09 -13.58 -4.39
N LEU A 125 -1.78 -13.48 -4.59
CA LEU A 125 -0.78 -14.19 -3.79
C LEU A 125 0.16 -13.16 -3.16
N SER A 126 0.43 -13.31 -1.87
CA SER A 126 1.50 -12.55 -1.23
C SER A 126 2.86 -13.12 -1.59
N GLU A 127 3.92 -12.38 -1.33
CA GLU A 127 5.26 -12.94 -1.36
C GLU A 127 5.39 -14.01 -0.27
N PRO A 128 6.09 -15.13 -0.56
CA PRO A 128 6.38 -16.13 0.44
C PRO A 128 7.31 -15.58 1.54
N GLN A 129 7.02 -15.95 2.78
CA GLN A 129 7.83 -15.56 3.94
C GLN A 129 7.97 -16.70 4.92
N LYS A 130 9.04 -16.71 5.70
CA LYS A 130 9.19 -17.61 6.83
C LYS A 130 8.31 -17.14 7.99
N PRO A 131 7.79 -18.05 8.83
CA PRO A 131 6.96 -17.67 9.96
C PRO A 131 7.77 -16.91 11.01
N LEU A 132 7.11 -16.00 11.69
CA LEU A 132 7.63 -15.29 12.85
C LEU A 132 7.44 -16.10 14.12
#